data_314275420823761f4c02943765f08d59
#
_entry.id   314275420823761f4c02943765f08d59
#
_cell.length_a   1.000
_cell.length_b   1.000
_cell.length_c   1.000
_cell.angle_alpha   90.00
_cell.angle_beta   90.00
_cell.angle_gamma   90.00
#
_symmetry.space_group_name_H-M   'P 1'
#
loop_
_entity.id
_entity.type
_entity.pdbx_description
1 polymer ?
#
loop_
_entity_poly.entity_id
_entity_poly.type
_entity_poly.pdbx_seq_one_letter_code
_entity_poly.pdbx_strand_id
1 'polypeptide(L)'
;VYRLADLHGRLLSFGKAAAESSFYIPITFEFDNIGDFIPGSYVEVYLLTTPQNNVFSIPVTALTEEQGIYFVYLQIAEEEFVKREVGIGESDGKNVRILSGLKEGERVVVKGAYQVKLASSSSVLPEGHSH
;
A
#
# COMPACT_ATOMS: atom_id res chain seq x y z
N VAL A 1 4.99 -11.50 2.97
CA VAL A 1 5.76 -10.56 3.79
C VAL A 1 6.28 -11.30 5.03
N TYR A 2 7.57 -11.25 5.25
CA TYR A 2 8.21 -11.83 6.43
C TYR A 2 8.48 -10.74 7.46
N ARG A 3 8.35 -11.07 8.73
CA ARG A 3 8.85 -10.23 9.81
C ARG A 3 10.27 -10.63 10.17
N LEU A 4 11.11 -9.65 10.51
CA LEU A 4 12.49 -9.93 10.90
C LEU A 4 12.56 -10.90 12.10
N ALA A 5 11.66 -10.77 13.07
CA ALA A 5 11.57 -11.68 14.22
C ALA A 5 11.23 -13.12 13.81
N ASP A 6 10.40 -13.34 12.79
CA ASP A 6 10.03 -14.67 12.29
C ASP A 6 11.22 -15.38 11.62
N LEU A 7 12.19 -14.62 11.15
CA LEU A 7 13.45 -15.11 10.56
C LEU A 7 14.60 -15.13 11.56
N HIS A 8 14.34 -15.02 12.86
CA HIS A 8 15.35 -14.88 13.91
C HIS A 8 16.35 -13.75 13.64
N GLY A 9 15.84 -12.68 13.04
CA GLY A 9 16.63 -11.55 12.61
C GLY A 9 16.91 -10.55 13.72
N ARG A 10 17.96 -9.78 13.54
CA ARG A 10 18.34 -8.69 14.43
C ARG A 10 18.97 -7.53 13.69
N LEU A 11 18.80 -6.35 14.24
CA LEU A 11 19.50 -5.17 13.78
C LEU A 11 20.97 -5.22 14.25
N LEU A 12 21.92 -5.14 13.30
CA LEU A 12 23.34 -5.12 13.60
C LEU A 12 23.85 -3.70 13.84
N SER A 13 23.50 -2.79 12.93
CA SER A 13 23.95 -1.40 13.01
C SER A 13 23.05 -0.49 12.18
N PHE A 14 23.09 0.79 12.52
CA PHE A 14 22.57 1.86 11.67
C PHE A 14 23.55 3.03 11.69
N GLY A 15 23.68 3.69 10.53
CA GLY A 15 24.52 4.89 10.43
C GLY A 15 23.90 6.07 11.16
N LYS A 16 24.74 6.91 11.77
CA LYS A 16 24.32 8.14 12.47
C LYS A 16 24.28 9.36 11.55
N ALA A 17 24.86 9.23 10.34
CA ALA A 17 24.88 10.27 9.33
C ALA A 17 24.92 9.64 7.95
N ALA A 18 24.36 10.35 6.96
CA ALA A 18 24.51 9.98 5.57
C ALA A 18 25.99 10.10 5.14
N ALA A 19 26.44 9.22 4.24
CA ALA A 19 27.74 9.38 3.61
C ALA A 19 27.77 10.67 2.77
N GLU A 20 28.94 11.29 2.63
CA GLU A 20 29.11 12.57 1.91
C GLU A 20 28.54 12.57 0.47
N SER A 21 28.48 11.42 -0.17
CA SER A 21 27.96 11.22 -1.53
C SER A 21 26.55 10.62 -1.59
N SER A 22 25.88 10.45 -0.46
CA SER A 22 24.56 9.80 -0.38
C SER A 22 23.62 10.51 0.57
N PHE A 23 22.36 10.60 0.16
CA PHE A 23 21.27 11.09 1.02
C PHE A 23 20.69 9.98 1.93
N TYR A 24 21.25 8.77 1.88
CA TYR A 24 20.75 7.60 2.57
C TYR A 24 21.62 7.24 3.78
N ILE A 25 20.97 6.84 4.85
CA ILE A 25 21.62 6.30 6.05
C ILE A 25 21.58 4.78 5.94
N PRO A 26 22.74 4.08 6.00
CA PRO A 26 22.75 2.64 5.90
C PRO A 26 22.19 1.99 7.17
N ILE A 27 21.38 0.95 6.98
CA ILE A 27 20.87 0.09 8.04
C ILE A 27 21.30 -1.32 7.71
N THR A 28 21.91 -2.02 8.67
CA THR A 28 22.36 -3.40 8.49
C THR A 28 21.67 -4.30 9.50
N PHE A 29 21.09 -5.38 9.03
CA PHE A 29 20.49 -6.41 9.86
C PHE A 29 20.80 -7.79 9.27
N GLU A 30 20.76 -8.82 10.11
CA GLU A 30 20.93 -10.21 9.70
C GLU A 30 19.70 -11.02 10.04
N PHE A 31 19.47 -12.06 9.28
CA PHE A 31 18.37 -13.00 9.49
C PHE A 31 18.69 -14.37 8.89
N ASP A 32 17.97 -15.40 9.32
CA ASP A 32 18.11 -16.73 8.76
C ASP A 32 17.49 -16.81 7.36
N ASN A 33 18.27 -17.32 6.40
CA ASN A 33 17.74 -17.58 5.08
C ASN A 33 17.03 -18.93 5.05
N ILE A 34 15.72 -18.90 4.92
CA ILE A 34 14.87 -20.08 4.83
C ILE A 34 14.77 -20.67 3.42
N GLY A 35 15.59 -20.18 2.48
CA GLY A 35 15.63 -20.62 1.08
C GLY A 35 14.94 -19.69 0.09
N ASP A 36 14.21 -18.71 0.57
CA ASP A 36 13.45 -17.77 -0.29
C ASP A 36 14.26 -16.54 -0.71
N PHE A 37 15.44 -16.34 -0.11
CA PHE A 37 16.26 -15.17 -0.36
C PHE A 37 17.50 -15.53 -1.18
N ILE A 38 17.70 -14.82 -2.27
CA ILE A 38 18.85 -14.99 -3.16
C ILE A 38 19.84 -13.85 -2.88
N PRO A 39 21.09 -14.14 -2.46
CA PRO A 39 22.10 -13.10 -2.26
C PRO A 39 22.29 -12.26 -3.53
N GLY A 40 22.38 -10.94 -3.35
CA GLY A 40 22.49 -9.98 -4.45
C GLY A 40 21.18 -9.52 -5.06
N SER A 41 20.05 -10.11 -4.66
CA SER A 41 18.73 -9.64 -5.09
C SER A 41 18.25 -8.44 -4.27
N TYR A 42 17.33 -7.67 -4.87
CA TYR A 42 16.69 -6.56 -4.18
C TYR A 42 15.48 -7.03 -3.38
N VAL A 43 15.28 -6.42 -2.22
CA VAL A 43 14.09 -6.62 -1.40
C VAL A 43 13.53 -5.28 -0.97
N GLU A 44 12.24 -5.24 -0.73
CA GLU A 44 11.57 -4.08 -0.18
C GLU A 44 11.42 -4.27 1.34
N VAL A 45 11.88 -3.28 2.11
CA VAL A 45 11.92 -3.35 3.57
C VAL A 45 10.98 -2.29 4.14
N TYR A 46 10.12 -2.70 5.06
CA TYR A 46 9.20 -1.81 5.78
C TYR A 46 9.65 -1.68 7.23
N LEU A 47 9.90 -0.45 7.66
CA LEU A 47 10.19 -0.15 9.06
C LEU A 47 8.90 0.10 9.80
N LEU A 48 8.62 -0.72 10.81
CA LEU A 48 7.44 -0.57 11.65
C LEU A 48 7.76 0.36 12.83
N THR A 49 6.94 1.37 12.99
CA THR A 49 7.02 2.31 14.11
C THR A 49 6.05 1.92 15.22
N THR A 50 6.07 2.66 16.32
CA THR A 50 5.07 2.52 17.38
C THR A 50 3.66 2.72 16.81
N PRO A 51 2.69 1.86 17.13
CA PRO A 51 1.31 2.02 16.67
C PRO A 51 0.75 3.40 17.01
N GLN A 52 0.09 4.01 16.04
CA GLN A 52 -0.62 5.28 16.22
C GLN A 52 -2.12 5.04 16.33
N ASN A 53 -2.77 5.71 17.28
CA ASN A 53 -4.21 5.68 17.43
C ASN A 53 -4.88 6.75 16.56
N ASN A 54 -6.18 6.57 16.28
CA ASN A 54 -7.01 7.52 15.52
C ASN A 54 -6.52 7.80 14.10
N VAL A 55 -5.98 6.78 13.42
CA VAL A 55 -5.63 6.85 12.01
C VAL A 55 -6.48 5.85 11.21
N PHE A 56 -6.82 6.23 9.98
CA PHE A 56 -7.41 5.29 9.03
C PHE A 56 -6.31 4.47 8.38
N SER A 57 -6.51 3.17 8.35
CA SER A 57 -5.63 2.24 7.67
C SER A 57 -6.48 1.25 6.90
N ILE A 58 -6.11 1.00 5.66
CA ILE A 58 -6.81 0.05 4.79
C ILE A 58 -5.82 -0.95 4.20
N PRO A 59 -6.26 -2.17 3.84
CA PRO A 59 -5.42 -3.10 3.10
C PRO A 59 -4.96 -2.50 1.77
N VAL A 60 -3.71 -2.75 1.38
CA VAL A 60 -3.17 -2.27 0.10
C VAL A 60 -3.96 -2.79 -1.10
N THR A 61 -4.66 -3.93 -0.96
CA THR A 61 -5.53 -4.51 -1.98
C THR A 61 -6.77 -3.66 -2.29
N ALA A 62 -7.11 -2.72 -1.42
CA ALA A 62 -8.21 -1.77 -1.63
C ALA A 62 -7.81 -0.58 -2.51
N LEU A 63 -6.52 -0.34 -2.68
CA LEU A 63 -6.02 0.78 -3.48
C LEU A 63 -6.00 0.44 -4.96
N THR A 64 -6.38 1.42 -5.77
CA THR A 64 -6.10 1.46 -7.20
C THR A 64 -5.32 2.73 -7.51
N GLU A 65 -4.45 2.67 -8.50
CA GLU A 65 -3.65 3.79 -8.93
C GLU A 65 -3.95 4.15 -10.38
N GLU A 66 -4.01 5.43 -10.66
CA GLU A 66 -4.08 5.98 -12.01
C GLU A 66 -3.22 7.24 -12.09
N GLN A 67 -2.18 7.21 -12.89
CA GLN A 67 -1.28 8.35 -13.14
C GLN A 67 -0.70 8.97 -11.85
N GLY A 68 -0.32 8.12 -10.88
CA GLY A 68 0.25 8.56 -9.62
C GLY A 68 -0.77 9.02 -8.57
N ILE A 69 -2.06 8.97 -8.89
CA ILE A 69 -3.15 9.30 -7.98
C ILE A 69 -3.79 8.01 -7.47
N TYR A 70 -4.05 7.94 -6.17
CA TYR A 70 -4.60 6.76 -5.51
C TYR A 70 -6.09 6.92 -5.27
N PHE A 71 -6.81 5.83 -5.49
CA PHE A 71 -8.26 5.77 -5.35
C PHE A 71 -8.68 4.53 -4.57
N VAL A 72 -9.82 4.65 -3.93
CA VAL A 72 -10.56 3.54 -3.35
C VAL A 72 -11.97 3.53 -3.95
N TYR A 73 -12.65 2.39 -3.84
CA TYR A 73 -14.06 2.29 -4.17
C TYR A 73 -14.87 2.14 -2.89
N LEU A 74 -15.87 3.01 -2.74
CA LEU A 74 -16.80 2.99 -1.63
C LEU A 74 -18.10 2.36 -2.07
N GLN A 75 -18.59 1.41 -1.30
CA GLN A 75 -19.94 0.87 -1.49
C GLN A 75 -20.95 1.77 -0.81
N ILE A 76 -21.81 2.41 -1.58
CA ILE A 76 -22.87 3.30 -1.09
C ILE A 76 -24.24 2.65 -1.08
N ALA A 77 -24.44 1.60 -1.86
CA ALA A 77 -25.63 0.75 -1.89
C ALA A 77 -25.23 -0.67 -2.30
N GLU A 78 -26.17 -1.60 -2.35
CA GLU A 78 -25.90 -3.04 -2.54
C GLU A 78 -25.06 -3.33 -3.79
N GLU A 79 -25.32 -2.65 -4.90
CA GLU A 79 -24.56 -2.80 -6.16
C GLU A 79 -24.02 -1.46 -6.68
N GLU A 80 -23.94 -0.48 -5.81
CA GLU A 80 -23.52 0.87 -6.17
C GLU A 80 -22.21 1.25 -5.50
N PHE A 81 -21.22 1.62 -6.34
CA PHE A 81 -19.87 1.95 -5.91
C PHE A 81 -19.49 3.33 -6.43
N VAL A 82 -18.76 4.06 -5.60
CA VAL A 82 -18.22 5.38 -5.94
C VAL A 82 -16.71 5.34 -5.84
N LYS A 83 -16.04 5.85 -6.88
CA LYS A 83 -14.60 6.05 -6.88
C LYS A 83 -14.27 7.30 -6.08
N ARG A 84 -13.35 7.16 -5.14
CA ARG A 84 -12.90 8.25 -4.27
C ARG A 84 -11.38 8.38 -4.28
N GLU A 85 -10.88 9.59 -4.60
CA GLU A 85 -9.46 9.90 -4.44
C GLU A 85 -9.07 9.93 -2.97
N VAL A 86 -7.90 9.36 -2.64
CA VAL A 86 -7.35 9.33 -1.28
C VAL A 86 -5.90 9.76 -1.27
N GLY A 87 -5.51 10.46 -0.21
CA GLY A 87 -4.11 10.71 0.12
C GLY A 87 -3.59 9.56 0.97
N ILE A 88 -2.46 8.98 0.58
CA ILE A 88 -1.85 7.86 1.30
C ILE A 88 -0.59 8.30 2.04
N GLY A 89 -0.33 7.64 3.15
CA GLY A 89 0.89 7.78 3.94
C GLY A 89 1.74 6.52 3.89
N GLU A 90 2.38 6.22 5.00
CA GLU A 90 3.24 5.07 5.17
C GLU A 90 2.48 3.73 5.08
N SER A 91 3.18 2.70 4.64
CA SER A 91 2.67 1.34 4.52
C SER A 91 3.56 0.36 5.27
N ASP A 92 2.96 -0.70 5.80
CA ASP A 92 3.68 -1.84 6.37
C ASP A 92 3.74 -3.05 5.40
N GLY A 93 3.35 -2.84 4.14
CA GLY A 93 3.29 -3.87 3.11
C GLY A 93 1.97 -4.65 3.05
N LYS A 94 1.14 -4.57 4.08
CA LYS A 94 -0.22 -5.14 4.11
C LYS A 94 -1.28 -4.06 4.13
N ASN A 95 -1.07 -3.06 4.94
CA ASN A 95 -1.96 -1.93 5.12
C ASN A 95 -1.24 -0.64 4.77
N VAL A 96 -2.01 0.34 4.39
CA VAL A 96 -1.54 1.69 4.10
C VAL A 96 -2.37 2.69 4.90
N ARG A 97 -1.69 3.66 5.47
CA ARG A 97 -2.35 4.76 6.17
C ARG A 97 -3.03 5.68 5.16
N ILE A 98 -4.24 6.10 5.46
CA ILE A 98 -4.97 7.09 4.68
C ILE A 98 -4.88 8.43 5.39
N LEU A 99 -4.35 9.42 4.71
CA LEU A 99 -4.18 10.78 5.21
C LEU A 99 -5.41 11.66 4.94
N SER A 100 -6.10 11.39 3.83
CA SER A 100 -7.27 12.18 3.40
C SER A 100 -8.18 11.38 2.48
N GLY A 101 -9.43 11.81 2.36
CA GLY A 101 -10.40 11.27 1.42
C GLY A 101 -11.36 10.24 1.99
N LEU A 102 -11.14 9.73 3.20
CA LEU A 102 -12.05 8.81 3.89
C LEU A 102 -12.63 9.40 5.15
N LYS A 103 -13.87 9.01 5.44
CA LYS A 103 -14.59 9.34 6.66
C LYS A 103 -14.95 8.08 7.43
N GLU A 104 -15.12 8.22 8.74
CA GLU A 104 -15.57 7.12 9.58
C GLU A 104 -16.96 6.62 9.15
N GLY A 105 -17.12 5.29 9.14
CA GLY A 105 -18.37 4.64 8.75
C GLY A 105 -18.51 4.34 7.25
N GLU A 106 -17.63 4.83 6.40
CA GLU A 106 -17.62 4.51 4.97
C GLU A 106 -17.17 3.06 4.73
N ARG A 107 -17.81 2.41 3.77
CA ARG A 107 -17.53 1.00 3.41
C ARG A 107 -16.60 0.94 2.22
N VAL A 108 -15.36 0.55 2.45
CA VAL A 108 -14.32 0.43 1.42
C VAL A 108 -14.29 -0.98 0.83
N VAL A 109 -14.22 -1.09 -0.48
CA VAL A 109 -14.02 -2.36 -1.18
C VAL A 109 -12.58 -2.81 -0.99
N VAL A 110 -12.36 -3.89 -0.22
CA VAL A 110 -11.00 -4.41 0.07
C VAL A 110 -10.61 -5.58 -0.82
N LYS A 111 -11.60 -6.29 -1.38
CA LYS A 111 -11.40 -7.36 -2.36
C LYS A 111 -12.17 -7.03 -3.62
N GLY A 112 -11.54 -7.22 -4.77
CA GLY A 112 -12.17 -6.94 -6.04
C GLY A 112 -12.18 -5.46 -6.44
N ALA A 113 -11.39 -4.60 -5.82
CA ALA A 113 -11.30 -3.18 -6.18
C ALA A 113 -10.92 -2.99 -7.65
N TYR A 114 -10.02 -3.80 -8.17
CA TYR A 114 -9.63 -3.77 -9.58
C TYR A 114 -10.79 -4.18 -10.51
N GLN A 115 -11.60 -5.15 -10.13
CA GLN A 115 -12.78 -5.57 -10.89
C GLN A 115 -13.83 -4.45 -10.92
N VAL A 116 -14.05 -3.74 -9.82
CA VAL A 116 -14.93 -2.57 -9.78
C VAL A 116 -14.38 -1.46 -10.67
N LYS A 117 -13.07 -1.23 -10.66
CA LYS A 117 -12.40 -0.28 -11.57
C LYS A 117 -12.66 -0.62 -13.03
N LEU A 118 -12.49 -1.87 -13.43
CA LEU A 118 -12.75 -2.32 -14.80
C LEU A 118 -14.21 -2.16 -15.20
N ALA A 119 -15.14 -2.52 -14.32
CA ALA A 119 -16.57 -2.38 -14.57
C ALA A 119 -16.98 -0.92 -14.77
N SER A 120 -16.44 0.00 -13.96
CA SER A 120 -16.70 1.43 -14.08
C SER A 120 -16.09 2.04 -15.36
N SER A 121 -14.95 1.53 -15.80
CA SER A 121 -14.29 1.97 -17.04
C SER A 121 -15.06 1.52 -18.29
N SER A 122 -15.67 0.32 -18.25
CA SER A 122 -16.44 -0.21 -19.39
C SER A 122 -17.79 0.47 -19.57
N SER A 123 -18.35 1.07 -18.52
CA SER A 123 -19.61 1.82 -18.62
C SER A 123 -19.46 3.23 -19.24
N VAL A 124 -18.22 3.66 -19.44
CA VAL A 124 -17.89 4.98 -20.04
C VAL A 124 -17.63 4.90 -21.56
N LEU A 125 -17.78 3.73 -22.17
CA LEU A 125 -17.73 3.64 -23.63
C LEU A 125 -18.91 4.45 -24.20
N PRO A 126 -18.68 5.48 -25.00
CA PRO A 126 -19.76 6.21 -25.65
C PRO A 126 -20.52 5.20 -26.51
N GLU A 127 -21.82 5.11 -26.30
CA GLU A 127 -22.68 4.43 -27.25
C GLU A 127 -22.42 5.06 -28.62
N GLY A 128 -21.78 4.27 -29.50
CA GLY A 128 -21.62 4.69 -30.87
C GLY A 128 -23.01 4.90 -31.45
N HIS A 129 -23.39 6.13 -31.64
CA HIS A 129 -24.56 6.43 -32.44
C HIS A 129 -24.29 5.96 -33.87
N SER A 130 -24.68 4.72 -34.18
CA SER A 130 -24.75 4.27 -35.55
C SER A 130 -25.97 4.90 -36.16
N HIS A 131 -25.77 5.80 -37.05
CA HIS A 131 -26.83 6.24 -37.97
C HIS A 131 -26.98 5.25 -39.12
#